data_12ba4783972f35aaadd7033a0745f11b
#
_entry.id   12ba4783972f35aaadd7033a0745f11b
#
_cell.length_a   1.000
_cell.length_b   1.000
_cell.length_c   1.000
_cell.angle_alpha   90.00
_cell.angle_beta   90.00
_cell.angle_gamma   90.00
#
_symmetry.space_group_name_H-M   'P 1'
#
loop_
_entity.id
_entity.type
_entity.pdbx_description
1 polymer ?
#
loop_
_entity_poly.entity_id
_entity_poly.type
_entity_poly.pdbx_seq_one_letter_code
_entity_poly.pdbx_strand_id
1 'polypeptide(L)'
;MTQIPDKPFKSFPELVSLLENTHKLKISDPETAEKILSLIPYYDLINGYKDLFMDNNDEYISSVTFEDLYLFHIFDKGFQGTIFPFSNIIENYFKNVLAYVIAKDFGVYEKSYLHKSNYIGNIQKRYYSDIQSSIEKVYNNTRIDEPTAYYLAHHNHIPPWILLKNVTFSRAINLFEFLKPAQRIQVCDMLIPASIPQNQKYQLLLYVLTVIRKCRNTIAHNLKFTSFSVSQYNKHLPHRALRTFISPKLLSWEEIRKEKNIDNIYAYIMFSLSLIPDSAVKLFFLQQLIDYLTANSLRYTESSAPNLANLYIKKLNFPPDIVSRLQNYRNSVSK
;
A
#
# COMPACT_ATOMS: atom_id res chain seq x y z
N MET A 1 -12.49 -25.73 -34.59
CA MET A 1 -11.05 -25.86 -34.32
C MET A 1 -10.81 -25.34 -32.92
N THR A 2 -10.40 -26.21 -32.00
CA THR A 2 -10.00 -25.76 -30.64
C THR A 2 -8.75 -24.91 -30.80
N GLN A 3 -8.84 -23.65 -30.38
CA GLN A 3 -7.73 -22.70 -30.44
C GLN A 3 -6.63 -23.22 -29.49
N ILE A 4 -5.46 -23.54 -30.02
CA ILE A 4 -4.32 -23.96 -29.20
C ILE A 4 -3.85 -22.73 -28.40
N PRO A 5 -3.71 -22.85 -27.07
CA PRO A 5 -3.26 -21.70 -26.26
C PRO A 5 -1.82 -21.31 -26.66
N ASP A 6 -1.57 -20.03 -26.79
CA ASP A 6 -0.25 -19.45 -27.11
C ASP A 6 0.78 -19.67 -25.97
N LYS A 7 0.31 -19.98 -24.75
CA LYS A 7 1.12 -20.32 -23.57
C LYS A 7 0.65 -21.67 -23.00
N PRO A 8 1.14 -22.79 -23.53
CA PRO A 8 0.79 -24.11 -23.03
C PRO A 8 1.36 -24.34 -21.63
N PHE A 9 0.78 -25.30 -20.92
CA PHE A 9 1.32 -25.78 -19.65
C PHE A 9 2.77 -26.25 -19.81
N LYS A 10 3.60 -25.93 -18.79
CA LYS A 10 4.97 -26.41 -18.62
C LYS A 10 5.15 -26.91 -17.19
N SER A 11 5.75 -28.09 -17.04
CA SER A 11 6.18 -28.62 -15.75
C SER A 11 7.33 -27.79 -15.17
N PHE A 12 7.64 -27.94 -13.88
CA PHE A 12 8.75 -27.21 -13.26
C PHE A 12 10.11 -27.52 -13.94
N PRO A 13 10.46 -28.78 -14.27
CA PRO A 13 11.66 -29.08 -15.06
C PRO A 13 11.69 -28.37 -16.42
N GLU A 14 10.55 -28.32 -17.13
CA GLU A 14 10.47 -27.60 -18.41
C GLU A 14 10.61 -26.09 -18.24
N LEU A 15 10.16 -25.50 -17.12
CA LEU A 15 10.36 -24.09 -16.82
C LEU A 15 11.84 -23.79 -16.51
N VAL A 16 12.52 -24.65 -15.75
CA VAL A 16 13.97 -24.55 -15.50
C VAL A 16 14.74 -24.62 -16.82
N SER A 17 14.46 -25.63 -17.65
CA SER A 17 15.07 -25.77 -18.98
C SER A 17 14.83 -24.56 -19.90
N LEU A 18 13.62 -23.96 -19.83
CA LEU A 18 13.30 -22.73 -20.56
C LEU A 18 14.18 -21.56 -20.09
N LEU A 19 14.36 -21.39 -18.79
CA LEU A 19 15.19 -20.33 -18.20
C LEU A 19 16.65 -20.46 -18.63
N GLU A 20 17.21 -21.67 -18.60
CA GLU A 20 18.60 -21.93 -18.99
C GLU A 20 18.82 -21.81 -20.49
N ASN A 21 18.02 -22.48 -21.28
CA ASN A 21 18.27 -22.64 -22.72
C ASN A 21 17.79 -21.45 -23.54
N THR A 22 16.63 -20.88 -23.19
CA THR A 22 16.03 -19.77 -23.96
C THR A 22 16.42 -18.42 -23.38
N HIS A 23 16.31 -18.24 -22.06
CA HIS A 23 16.59 -16.97 -21.41
C HIS A 23 18.02 -16.84 -20.91
N LYS A 24 18.87 -17.86 -21.05
CA LYS A 24 20.29 -17.87 -20.68
C LYS A 24 20.57 -17.59 -19.20
N LEU A 25 19.62 -17.91 -18.33
CA LEU A 25 19.79 -17.77 -16.88
C LEU A 25 20.75 -18.86 -16.37
N LYS A 26 21.73 -18.47 -15.57
CA LYS A 26 22.59 -19.43 -14.88
C LYS A 26 21.87 -20.06 -13.71
N ILE A 27 21.76 -21.38 -13.70
CA ILE A 27 21.14 -22.17 -12.63
C ILE A 27 22.17 -23.21 -12.17
N SER A 28 22.66 -23.05 -10.94
CA SER A 28 23.68 -23.94 -10.37
C SER A 28 23.09 -25.25 -9.84
N ASP A 29 21.85 -25.19 -9.34
CA ASP A 29 21.11 -26.31 -8.78
C ASP A 29 19.68 -26.37 -9.34
N PRO A 30 19.45 -27.13 -10.42
CA PRO A 30 18.13 -27.29 -11.04
C PRO A 30 17.06 -27.83 -10.09
N GLU A 31 17.41 -28.77 -9.19
CA GLU A 31 16.45 -29.35 -8.24
C GLU A 31 15.96 -28.31 -7.24
N THR A 32 16.87 -27.48 -6.73
CA THR A 32 16.49 -26.35 -5.85
C THR A 32 15.67 -25.31 -6.61
N ALA A 33 16.01 -25.02 -7.86
CA ALA A 33 15.23 -24.09 -8.70
C ALA A 33 13.79 -24.60 -8.92
N GLU A 34 13.60 -25.89 -9.19
CA GLU A 34 12.26 -26.51 -9.30
C GLU A 34 11.47 -26.39 -7.99
N LYS A 35 12.08 -26.67 -6.85
CA LYS A 35 11.44 -26.51 -5.53
C LYS A 35 11.00 -25.05 -5.31
N ILE A 36 11.86 -24.08 -5.62
CA ILE A 36 11.54 -22.66 -5.49
C ILE A 36 10.38 -22.27 -6.42
N LEU A 37 10.37 -22.72 -7.69
CA LEU A 37 9.29 -22.48 -8.64
C LEU A 37 7.97 -23.17 -8.23
N SER A 38 8.02 -24.23 -7.43
CA SER A 38 6.81 -24.82 -6.86
C SER A 38 6.21 -24.01 -5.71
N LEU A 39 7.02 -23.17 -5.03
CA LEU A 39 6.60 -22.31 -3.91
C LEU A 39 6.23 -20.91 -4.35
N ILE A 40 6.92 -20.39 -5.37
CA ILE A 40 6.79 -19.02 -5.86
C ILE A 40 6.30 -19.06 -7.32
N PRO A 41 5.16 -18.43 -7.64
CA PRO A 41 4.68 -18.37 -9.02
C PRO A 41 5.75 -17.86 -9.98
N TYR A 42 5.94 -18.53 -11.10
CA TYR A 42 6.88 -18.15 -12.16
C TYR A 42 6.75 -16.67 -12.54
N TYR A 43 5.50 -16.19 -12.63
CA TYR A 43 5.22 -14.80 -12.97
C TYR A 43 5.82 -13.81 -11.95
N ASP A 44 5.75 -14.13 -10.66
CA ASP A 44 6.21 -13.22 -9.59
C ASP A 44 7.73 -13.21 -9.50
N LEU A 45 8.36 -14.38 -9.61
CA LEU A 45 9.81 -14.52 -9.50
C LEU A 45 10.54 -14.05 -10.78
N ILE A 46 10.06 -14.46 -11.94
CA ILE A 46 10.74 -14.22 -13.23
C ILE A 46 10.26 -12.92 -13.87
N ASN A 47 8.96 -12.81 -14.17
CA ASN A 47 8.43 -11.64 -14.86
C ASN A 47 8.37 -10.40 -13.95
N GLY A 48 8.34 -10.61 -12.64
CA GLY A 48 8.31 -9.54 -11.63
C GLY A 48 9.52 -8.61 -11.73
N TYR A 49 10.68 -9.16 -12.10
CA TYR A 49 11.97 -8.45 -12.04
C TYR A 49 12.76 -8.46 -13.35
N LYS A 50 12.19 -8.98 -14.43
CA LYS A 50 12.91 -9.13 -15.72
C LYS A 50 13.55 -7.82 -16.22
N ASP A 51 12.90 -6.70 -16.03
CA ASP A 51 13.38 -5.36 -16.40
C ASP A 51 14.62 -4.89 -15.64
N LEU A 52 15.04 -5.60 -14.58
CA LEU A 52 16.30 -5.38 -13.85
C LEU A 52 17.43 -6.29 -14.32
N PHE A 53 17.09 -7.50 -14.72
CA PHE A 53 18.03 -8.60 -14.86
C PHE A 53 18.14 -9.13 -16.30
N MET A 54 17.24 -8.70 -17.20
CA MET A 54 17.24 -9.07 -18.62
C MET A 54 17.63 -7.90 -19.51
N ASP A 55 18.16 -8.23 -20.65
CA ASP A 55 18.43 -7.30 -21.75
C ASP A 55 17.22 -7.16 -22.71
N ASN A 56 17.39 -6.41 -23.79
CA ASN A 56 16.33 -6.18 -24.78
C ASN A 56 16.01 -7.42 -25.63
N ASN A 57 16.79 -8.49 -25.56
CA ASN A 57 16.57 -9.75 -26.26
C ASN A 57 15.81 -10.79 -25.41
N ASP A 58 15.32 -10.39 -24.24
CA ASP A 58 14.69 -11.29 -23.24
C ASP A 58 15.70 -12.35 -22.72
N GLU A 59 17.02 -12.03 -22.73
CA GLU A 59 18.07 -12.85 -22.15
C GLU A 59 18.57 -12.25 -20.83
N TYR A 60 18.88 -13.11 -19.86
CA TYR A 60 19.47 -12.65 -18.59
C TYR A 60 20.91 -12.16 -18.78
N ILE A 61 21.22 -11.06 -18.12
CA ILE A 61 22.59 -10.54 -18.06
C ILE A 61 23.52 -11.64 -17.55
N SER A 62 24.66 -11.84 -18.20
CA SER A 62 25.56 -12.99 -17.99
C SER A 62 26.09 -13.18 -16.57
N SER A 63 26.02 -12.15 -15.72
CA SER A 63 26.42 -12.20 -14.31
C SER A 63 25.27 -12.60 -13.36
N VAL A 64 24.02 -12.72 -13.87
CA VAL A 64 22.83 -13.00 -13.05
C VAL A 64 22.61 -14.50 -12.94
N THR A 65 22.30 -14.95 -11.73
CA THR A 65 21.96 -16.34 -11.43
C THR A 65 20.50 -16.45 -10.96
N PHE A 66 19.97 -17.68 -10.91
CA PHE A 66 18.64 -17.95 -10.36
C PHE A 66 18.57 -17.56 -8.87
N GLU A 67 19.64 -17.79 -8.15
CA GLU A 67 19.78 -17.44 -6.73
C GLU A 67 19.68 -15.92 -6.52
N ASP A 68 20.23 -15.10 -7.42
CA ASP A 68 20.11 -13.63 -7.36
C ASP A 68 18.66 -13.18 -7.48
N LEU A 69 17.88 -13.80 -8.38
CA LEU A 69 16.46 -13.52 -8.53
C LEU A 69 15.68 -13.91 -7.26
N TYR A 70 15.98 -15.09 -6.73
CA TYR A 70 15.35 -15.57 -5.50
C TYR A 70 15.65 -14.66 -4.31
N LEU A 71 16.92 -14.29 -4.12
CA LEU A 71 17.32 -13.38 -3.05
C LEU A 71 16.68 -12.00 -3.19
N PHE A 72 16.59 -11.48 -4.42
CA PHE A 72 15.90 -10.23 -4.67
C PHE A 72 14.40 -10.33 -4.35
N HIS A 73 13.77 -11.45 -4.69
CA HIS A 73 12.37 -11.69 -4.34
C HIS A 73 12.15 -11.73 -2.82
N ILE A 74 13.01 -12.44 -2.09
CA ILE A 74 12.94 -12.48 -0.62
C ILE A 74 13.15 -11.08 -0.03
N PHE A 75 14.09 -10.30 -0.56
CA PHE A 75 14.30 -8.91 -0.15
C PHE A 75 13.05 -8.05 -0.42
N ASP A 76 12.45 -8.16 -1.59
CA ASP A 76 11.22 -7.43 -1.93
C ASP A 76 10.07 -7.79 -0.98
N LYS A 77 9.87 -9.09 -0.69
CA LYS A 77 8.83 -9.54 0.26
C LYS A 77 9.08 -9.08 1.68
N GLY A 78 10.32 -9.11 2.14
CA GLY A 78 10.69 -8.60 3.46
C GLY A 78 10.44 -7.09 3.58
N PHE A 79 10.77 -6.30 2.55
CA PHE A 79 10.45 -4.87 2.52
C PHE A 79 8.93 -4.62 2.55
N GLN A 80 8.15 -5.35 1.76
CA GLN A 80 6.69 -5.30 1.80
C GLN A 80 6.16 -5.62 3.20
N GLY A 81 6.73 -6.66 3.86
CA GLY A 81 6.40 -7.02 5.25
C GLY A 81 6.73 -5.91 6.25
N THR A 82 7.81 -5.16 6.03
CA THR A 82 8.20 -4.03 6.87
C THR A 82 7.22 -2.86 6.80
N ILE A 83 6.68 -2.55 5.62
CA ILE A 83 5.81 -1.37 5.44
C ILE A 83 4.32 -1.66 5.62
N PHE A 84 3.87 -2.90 5.39
CA PHE A 84 2.46 -3.29 5.41
C PHE A 84 1.74 -2.98 6.73
N PRO A 85 2.29 -3.27 7.93
CA PRO A 85 1.62 -3.04 9.21
C PRO A 85 1.18 -1.58 9.40
N PHE A 86 1.94 -0.62 8.86
CA PHE A 86 1.63 0.81 9.01
C PHE A 86 0.41 1.23 8.22
N SER A 87 0.11 0.56 7.12
CA SER A 87 -1.16 0.77 6.41
C SER A 87 -2.38 0.37 7.25
N ASN A 88 -2.26 -0.68 8.05
CA ASN A 88 -3.33 -1.12 8.96
C ASN A 88 -3.54 -0.13 10.12
N ILE A 89 -2.45 0.45 10.65
CA ILE A 89 -2.53 1.50 11.67
C ILE A 89 -3.28 2.71 11.11
N ILE A 90 -2.94 3.14 9.90
CA ILE A 90 -3.58 4.29 9.25
C ILE A 90 -5.04 4.00 8.91
N GLU A 91 -5.35 2.80 8.40
CA GLU A 91 -6.72 2.37 8.13
C GLU A 91 -7.57 2.44 9.41
N ASN A 92 -7.05 1.89 10.53
CA ASN A 92 -7.74 1.93 11.81
C ASN A 92 -7.91 3.35 12.33
N TYR A 93 -6.88 4.19 12.25
CA TYR A 93 -6.95 5.59 12.66
C TYR A 93 -7.99 6.36 11.85
N PHE A 94 -7.96 6.24 10.53
CA PHE A 94 -8.96 6.87 9.65
C PHE A 94 -10.38 6.39 9.95
N LYS A 95 -10.60 5.08 10.08
CA LYS A 95 -11.92 4.52 10.41
C LYS A 95 -12.44 5.00 11.76
N ASN A 96 -11.55 5.13 12.75
CA ASN A 96 -11.92 5.63 14.07
C ASN A 96 -12.36 7.10 14.03
N VAL A 97 -11.61 7.96 13.32
CA VAL A 97 -12.00 9.37 13.12
C VAL A 97 -13.32 9.46 12.35
N LEU A 98 -13.49 8.67 11.31
CA LEU A 98 -14.73 8.63 10.53
C LEU A 98 -15.92 8.19 11.38
N ALA A 99 -15.75 7.13 12.18
CA ALA A 99 -16.78 6.63 13.09
C ALA A 99 -17.15 7.67 14.15
N TYR A 100 -16.17 8.38 14.69
CA TYR A 100 -16.40 9.44 15.67
C TYR A 100 -17.28 10.56 15.09
N VAL A 101 -16.94 11.06 13.90
CA VAL A 101 -17.73 12.14 13.26
C VAL A 101 -19.13 11.67 12.92
N ILE A 102 -19.29 10.46 12.40
CA ILE A 102 -20.61 9.87 12.08
C ILE A 102 -21.44 9.71 13.35
N ALA A 103 -20.88 9.16 14.42
CA ALA A 103 -21.61 8.95 15.67
C ALA A 103 -22.01 10.27 16.32
N LYS A 104 -21.10 11.26 16.32
CA LYS A 104 -21.34 12.59 16.89
C LYS A 104 -22.50 13.33 16.20
N ASP A 105 -22.52 13.31 14.87
CA ASP A 105 -23.46 14.13 14.10
C ASP A 105 -24.74 13.39 13.72
N PHE A 106 -24.71 12.06 13.59
CA PHE A 106 -25.84 11.26 13.11
C PHE A 106 -26.36 10.25 14.13
N GLY A 107 -25.69 10.12 15.28
CA GLY A 107 -26.06 9.19 16.35
C GLY A 107 -25.46 7.79 16.15
N VAL A 108 -25.85 6.89 17.07
CA VAL A 108 -25.23 5.55 17.19
C VAL A 108 -26.09 4.43 16.65
N TYR A 109 -27.36 4.66 16.42
CA TYR A 109 -28.27 3.66 15.86
C TYR A 109 -28.18 3.63 14.33
N GLU A 110 -28.15 2.42 13.73
CA GLU A 110 -28.01 2.20 12.29
C GLU A 110 -29.07 2.97 11.49
N LYS A 111 -30.32 2.94 11.96
CA LYS A 111 -31.43 3.68 11.31
C LYS A 111 -31.18 5.18 11.24
N SER A 112 -30.41 5.72 12.20
CA SER A 112 -30.07 7.14 12.25
C SER A 112 -28.86 7.44 11.37
N TYR A 113 -27.70 6.84 11.67
CA TYR A 113 -26.46 7.22 10.97
C TYR A 113 -26.38 6.72 9.52
N LEU A 114 -27.13 5.70 9.13
CA LEU A 114 -27.21 5.21 7.76
C LEU A 114 -28.39 5.81 6.98
N HIS A 115 -29.11 6.74 7.56
CA HIS A 115 -30.20 7.39 6.86
C HIS A 115 -29.68 8.20 5.66
N LYS A 116 -30.33 8.04 4.49
CA LYS A 116 -29.88 8.64 3.22
C LYS A 116 -29.69 10.15 3.27
N SER A 117 -30.51 10.85 4.06
CA SER A 117 -30.44 12.31 4.19
C SER A 117 -29.13 12.82 4.80
N ASN A 118 -28.36 11.96 5.48
CA ASN A 118 -27.07 12.28 6.08
C ASN A 118 -25.93 12.36 5.04
N TYR A 119 -26.18 11.85 3.84
CA TYR A 119 -25.17 11.72 2.79
C TYR A 119 -25.56 12.53 1.55
N ILE A 120 -24.60 12.81 0.68
CA ILE A 120 -24.84 13.52 -0.56
C ILE A 120 -25.55 12.56 -1.54
N GLY A 121 -26.86 12.77 -1.74
CA GLY A 121 -27.64 11.98 -2.68
C GLY A 121 -27.29 12.31 -4.11
N ASN A 122 -26.96 11.43 -4.94
CA ASN A 122 -26.69 11.44 -6.37
C ASN A 122 -25.27 11.08 -6.82
N ILE A 123 -24.33 10.97 -5.89
CA ILE A 123 -23.01 10.46 -6.27
C ILE A 123 -23.08 8.93 -6.16
N GLN A 124 -23.42 8.30 -7.30
CA GLN A 124 -23.28 6.87 -7.55
C GLN A 124 -24.14 5.96 -6.66
N LYS A 125 -25.35 5.69 -7.05
CA LYS A 125 -26.24 4.66 -6.51
C LYS A 125 -25.56 3.33 -6.17
N ARG A 126 -24.46 2.99 -6.89
CA ARG A 126 -23.68 1.76 -6.72
C ARG A 126 -22.99 1.69 -5.35
N TYR A 127 -22.39 2.78 -4.86
CA TYR A 127 -21.65 2.74 -3.59
C TYR A 127 -22.58 2.73 -2.37
N TYR A 128 -23.71 3.39 -2.48
CA TYR A 128 -24.70 3.36 -1.40
C TYR A 128 -25.30 1.95 -1.22
N SER A 129 -25.58 1.25 -2.32
CA SER A 129 -26.01 -0.16 -2.26
C SER A 129 -24.92 -1.08 -1.66
N ASP A 130 -23.63 -0.79 -1.89
CA ASP A 130 -22.53 -1.57 -1.32
C ASP A 130 -22.39 -1.37 0.20
N ILE A 131 -22.63 -0.16 0.70
CA ILE A 131 -22.66 0.12 2.13
C ILE A 131 -23.88 -0.57 2.75
N GLN A 132 -25.06 -0.41 2.15
CA GLN A 132 -26.29 -1.05 2.61
C GLN A 132 -26.16 -2.58 2.60
N SER A 133 -25.63 -3.17 1.54
CA SER A 133 -25.40 -4.62 1.46
C SER A 133 -24.36 -5.11 2.48
N SER A 134 -23.40 -4.29 2.88
CA SER A 134 -22.45 -4.64 3.93
C SER A 134 -23.11 -4.67 5.30
N ILE A 135 -24.05 -3.76 5.53
CA ILE A 135 -24.86 -3.71 6.76
C ILE A 135 -25.82 -4.90 6.80
N GLU A 136 -26.51 -5.16 5.70
CA GLU A 136 -27.40 -6.32 5.58
C GLU A 136 -26.66 -7.63 5.83
N LYS A 137 -25.42 -7.77 5.34
CA LYS A 137 -24.58 -8.93 5.62
C LYS A 137 -24.19 -9.06 7.08
N VAL A 138 -23.96 -7.95 7.77
CA VAL A 138 -23.75 -7.93 9.23
C VAL A 138 -25.00 -8.42 9.97
N TYR A 139 -26.17 -7.97 9.56
CA TYR A 139 -27.46 -8.41 10.16
C TYR A 139 -27.85 -9.84 9.79
N ASN A 140 -27.55 -10.28 8.56
CA ASN A 140 -27.97 -11.59 8.05
C ASN A 140 -27.03 -12.73 8.42
N ASN A 141 -26.06 -12.51 9.28
CA ASN A 141 -25.20 -13.52 9.91
C ASN A 141 -24.34 -14.35 8.94
N THR A 142 -24.06 -13.84 7.74
CA THR A 142 -23.36 -14.62 6.71
C THR A 142 -21.84 -14.71 6.90
N ARG A 143 -21.22 -13.81 7.64
CA ARG A 143 -19.87 -13.84 8.22
C ARG A 143 -19.74 -12.65 9.15
N ILE A 144 -19.82 -12.86 10.42
CA ILE A 144 -19.71 -11.80 11.42
C ILE A 144 -18.48 -12.07 12.24
N ASP A 145 -17.47 -11.19 12.07
CA ASP A 145 -16.27 -11.24 12.87
C ASP A 145 -16.49 -10.51 14.21
N GLU A 146 -15.79 -10.94 15.23
CA GLU A 146 -15.68 -10.19 16.45
C GLU A 146 -15.09 -8.77 16.17
N PRO A 147 -15.54 -7.69 16.80
CA PRO A 147 -16.51 -7.62 17.94
C PRO A 147 -17.99 -7.50 17.52
N THR A 148 -18.33 -7.56 16.23
CA THR A 148 -19.70 -7.32 15.75
C THR A 148 -20.64 -8.42 16.21
N ALA A 149 -20.20 -9.69 16.23
CA ALA A 149 -20.97 -10.81 16.73
C ALA A 149 -21.37 -10.60 18.21
N TYR A 150 -20.43 -10.11 19.03
CA TYR A 150 -20.71 -9.76 20.40
C TYR A 150 -21.78 -8.68 20.54
N TYR A 151 -21.68 -7.59 19.75
CA TYR A 151 -22.66 -6.50 19.78
C TYR A 151 -24.05 -6.95 19.35
N LEU A 152 -24.17 -7.80 18.33
CA LEU A 152 -25.45 -8.37 17.90
C LEU A 152 -26.08 -9.27 18.97
N ALA A 153 -25.28 -10.00 19.75
CA ALA A 153 -25.77 -10.88 20.80
C ALA A 153 -26.15 -10.16 22.11
N HIS A 154 -25.47 -9.04 22.41
CA HIS A 154 -25.55 -8.41 23.74
C HIS A 154 -26.05 -6.97 23.73
N HIS A 155 -26.17 -6.33 22.56
CA HIS A 155 -26.64 -4.95 22.40
C HIS A 155 -27.75 -4.86 21.37
N ASN A 156 -28.56 -3.80 21.44
CA ASN A 156 -29.71 -3.58 20.55
C ASN A 156 -29.37 -2.76 19.30
N HIS A 157 -28.07 -2.49 19.05
CA HIS A 157 -27.60 -1.72 17.90
C HIS A 157 -26.12 -2.00 17.62
N ILE A 158 -25.68 -1.66 16.42
CA ILE A 158 -24.26 -1.69 15.99
C ILE A 158 -23.81 -0.25 15.78
N PRO A 159 -23.00 0.32 16.70
CA PRO A 159 -22.53 1.69 16.54
C PRO A 159 -21.49 1.83 15.42
N PRO A 160 -21.26 3.06 14.88
CA PRO A 160 -20.35 3.29 13.76
C PRO A 160 -18.94 2.71 13.94
N TRP A 161 -18.37 2.76 15.15
CA TRP A 161 -17.03 2.25 15.44
C TRP A 161 -16.95 0.72 15.44
N ILE A 162 -18.06 0.02 15.61
CA ILE A 162 -18.14 -1.43 15.43
C ILE A 162 -18.41 -1.77 13.95
N LEU A 163 -19.38 -1.10 13.31
CA LEU A 163 -19.69 -1.32 11.90
C LEU A 163 -18.44 -1.17 11.03
N LEU A 164 -17.65 -0.11 11.23
CA LEU A 164 -16.46 0.16 10.41
C LEU A 164 -15.34 -0.88 10.59
N LYS A 165 -15.36 -1.73 11.62
CA LYS A 165 -14.45 -2.89 11.73
C LYS A 165 -14.69 -3.89 10.59
N ASN A 166 -15.94 -4.08 10.17
CA ASN A 166 -16.33 -5.02 9.11
C ASN A 166 -16.34 -4.38 7.71
N VAL A 167 -16.09 -3.10 7.61
CA VAL A 167 -16.06 -2.36 6.34
C VAL A 167 -14.62 -2.34 5.80
N THR A 168 -14.42 -2.69 4.53
CA THR A 168 -13.10 -2.59 3.89
C THR A 168 -12.60 -1.15 3.84
N PHE A 169 -11.28 -0.94 3.78
CA PHE A 169 -10.70 0.40 3.68
C PHE A 169 -11.26 1.21 2.50
N SER A 170 -11.45 0.55 1.35
CA SER A 170 -12.07 1.18 0.17
C SER A 170 -13.49 1.70 0.46
N ARG A 171 -14.31 0.90 1.12
CA ARG A 171 -15.69 1.30 1.48
C ARG A 171 -15.73 2.39 2.53
N ALA A 172 -14.79 2.39 3.48
CA ALA A 172 -14.67 3.47 4.45
C ALA A 172 -14.30 4.80 3.77
N ILE A 173 -13.39 4.78 2.79
CA ILE A 173 -13.05 5.96 1.97
C ILE A 173 -14.29 6.43 1.17
N ASN A 174 -15.02 5.51 0.54
CA ASN A 174 -16.24 5.88 -0.18
C ASN A 174 -17.29 6.51 0.76
N LEU A 175 -17.46 5.97 1.96
CA LEU A 175 -18.36 6.54 2.96
C LEU A 175 -17.96 7.97 3.34
N PHE A 176 -16.67 8.24 3.51
CA PHE A 176 -16.15 9.59 3.70
C PHE A 176 -16.46 10.51 2.51
N GLU A 177 -16.34 10.02 1.27
CA GLU A 177 -16.70 10.78 0.06
C GLU A 177 -18.19 11.12 -0.01
N PHE A 178 -19.05 10.32 0.62
CA PHE A 178 -20.49 10.58 0.65
C PHE A 178 -20.92 11.53 1.77
N LEU A 179 -20.10 11.79 2.76
CA LEU A 179 -20.44 12.74 3.83
C LEU A 179 -20.75 14.12 3.26
N LYS A 180 -21.62 14.87 3.92
CA LYS A 180 -21.85 16.27 3.60
C LYS A 180 -20.61 17.12 3.88
N PRO A 181 -20.46 18.30 3.26
CA PRO A 181 -19.28 19.14 3.43
C PRO A 181 -18.89 19.40 4.89
N ALA A 182 -19.86 19.63 5.79
CA ALA A 182 -19.60 19.89 7.19
C ALA A 182 -18.90 18.71 7.88
N GLN A 183 -19.34 17.48 7.63
CA GLN A 183 -18.72 16.28 8.21
C GLN A 183 -17.37 15.97 7.56
N ARG A 184 -17.22 16.19 6.24
CA ARG A 184 -15.91 16.06 5.56
C ARG A 184 -14.88 17.00 6.17
N ILE A 185 -15.28 18.25 6.47
CA ILE A 185 -14.44 19.23 7.14
C ILE A 185 -13.96 18.69 8.49
N GLN A 186 -14.86 18.18 9.33
CA GLN A 186 -14.51 17.64 10.64
C GLN A 186 -13.48 16.47 10.51
N VAL A 187 -13.72 15.52 9.61
CA VAL A 187 -12.77 14.41 9.37
C VAL A 187 -11.41 14.94 8.91
N CYS A 188 -11.40 15.90 7.97
CA CYS A 188 -10.16 16.50 7.48
C CYS A 188 -9.41 17.25 8.58
N ASP A 189 -10.09 17.99 9.44
CA ASP A 189 -9.46 18.78 10.51
C ASP A 189 -8.82 17.91 11.59
N MET A 190 -9.31 16.68 11.77
CA MET A 190 -8.71 15.71 12.69
C MET A 190 -7.48 14.99 12.11
N LEU A 191 -7.34 14.92 10.78
CA LEU A 191 -6.31 14.12 10.11
C LEU A 191 -5.24 14.97 9.39
N ILE A 192 -5.58 16.19 9.01
CA ILE A 192 -4.74 17.08 8.21
C ILE A 192 -4.37 18.33 9.02
N PRO A 193 -3.10 18.75 9.00
CA PRO A 193 -2.65 19.93 9.77
C PRO A 193 -3.49 21.18 9.52
N ALA A 194 -3.71 21.97 10.59
CA ALA A 194 -4.48 23.21 10.54
C ALA A 194 -3.86 24.26 9.60
N SER A 195 -2.54 24.20 9.39
CA SER A 195 -1.80 25.09 8.48
C SER A 195 -2.14 24.92 7.00
N ILE A 196 -2.85 23.86 6.62
CA ILE A 196 -3.30 23.63 5.25
C ILE A 196 -4.66 24.28 5.03
N PRO A 197 -4.85 25.07 3.94
CA PRO A 197 -6.12 25.73 3.62
C PRO A 197 -7.28 24.70 3.52
N GLN A 198 -8.42 25.07 4.10
CA GLN A 198 -9.58 24.17 4.22
C GLN A 198 -10.06 23.61 2.88
N ASN A 199 -10.07 24.43 1.83
CA ASN A 199 -10.48 24.03 0.49
C ASN A 199 -9.52 23.03 -0.19
N GLN A 200 -8.32 22.78 0.38
CA GLN A 200 -7.33 21.82 -0.14
C GLN A 200 -7.27 20.53 0.67
N LYS A 201 -7.75 20.53 1.93
CA LYS A 201 -7.65 19.39 2.83
C LYS A 201 -8.36 18.14 2.32
N TYR A 202 -9.56 18.29 1.79
CA TYR A 202 -10.35 17.16 1.30
C TYR A 202 -9.67 16.43 0.15
N GLN A 203 -9.23 17.15 -0.86
CA GLN A 203 -8.56 16.55 -2.02
C GLN A 203 -7.22 15.91 -1.62
N LEU A 204 -6.47 16.59 -0.76
CA LEU A 204 -5.21 16.05 -0.23
C LEU A 204 -5.45 14.74 0.53
N LEU A 205 -6.38 14.72 1.50
CA LEU A 205 -6.67 13.53 2.30
C LEU A 205 -7.13 12.37 1.41
N LEU A 206 -8.03 12.63 0.47
CA LEU A 206 -8.54 11.60 -0.44
C LEU A 206 -7.41 11.00 -1.29
N TYR A 207 -6.50 11.82 -1.80
CA TYR A 207 -5.33 11.36 -2.54
C TYR A 207 -4.41 10.49 -1.67
N VAL A 208 -4.05 10.98 -0.49
CA VAL A 208 -3.20 10.28 0.48
C VAL A 208 -3.77 8.92 0.84
N LEU A 209 -5.06 8.87 1.20
CA LEU A 209 -5.76 7.61 1.50
C LEU A 209 -5.82 6.67 0.28
N THR A 210 -5.96 7.22 -0.92
CA THR A 210 -5.97 6.42 -2.15
C THR A 210 -4.62 5.76 -2.40
N VAL A 211 -3.50 6.48 -2.24
CA VAL A 211 -2.14 5.92 -2.36
C VAL A 211 -1.94 4.81 -1.33
N ILE A 212 -2.25 5.07 -0.07
CA ILE A 212 -2.06 4.12 1.02
C ILE A 212 -2.90 2.85 0.79
N ARG A 213 -4.17 3.01 0.48
CA ARG A 213 -5.08 1.88 0.19
C ARG A 213 -4.61 1.04 -1.00
N LYS A 214 -4.22 1.69 -2.09
CA LYS A 214 -3.77 0.97 -3.29
C LYS A 214 -2.46 0.24 -3.04
N CYS A 215 -1.49 0.86 -2.38
CA CYS A 215 -0.24 0.20 -2.01
C CYS A 215 -0.49 -1.00 -1.08
N ARG A 216 -1.29 -0.81 -0.03
CA ARG A 216 -1.71 -1.88 0.89
C ARG A 216 -2.36 -3.05 0.15
N ASN A 217 -3.25 -2.77 -0.81
CA ASN A 217 -3.91 -3.81 -1.58
C ASN A 217 -2.94 -4.52 -2.54
N THR A 218 -2.00 -3.80 -3.14
CA THR A 218 -0.93 -4.40 -3.96
C THR A 218 -0.14 -5.43 -3.16
N ILE A 219 0.23 -5.11 -1.92
CA ILE A 219 0.93 -6.04 -1.02
C ILE A 219 0.02 -7.21 -0.62
N ALA A 220 -1.18 -6.92 -0.14
CA ALA A 220 -2.11 -7.93 0.39
C ALA A 220 -2.55 -8.97 -0.65
N HIS A 221 -2.62 -8.58 -1.92
CA HIS A 221 -3.00 -9.45 -3.04
C HIS A 221 -1.79 -9.97 -3.83
N ASN A 222 -0.59 -9.81 -3.31
CA ASN A 222 0.65 -10.26 -3.96
C ASN A 222 0.79 -9.78 -5.42
N LEU A 223 0.38 -8.54 -5.70
CA LEU A 223 0.50 -7.97 -7.04
C LEU A 223 1.93 -7.43 -7.27
N LYS A 224 2.25 -7.09 -8.53
CA LYS A 224 3.58 -6.56 -8.91
C LYS A 224 3.87 -5.24 -8.17
N PHE A 225 4.51 -5.35 -7.01
CA PHE A 225 4.80 -4.23 -6.11
C PHE A 225 5.82 -3.25 -6.69
N THR A 226 6.87 -3.77 -7.31
CA THR A 226 7.98 -2.95 -7.84
C THR A 226 7.59 -2.02 -9.00
N SER A 227 6.38 -2.16 -9.55
CA SER A 227 5.82 -1.29 -10.59
C SER A 227 4.62 -0.47 -10.08
N PHE A 228 4.44 -0.37 -8.76
CA PHE A 228 3.35 0.39 -8.17
C PHE A 228 3.43 1.87 -8.56
N SER A 229 2.33 2.39 -9.10
CA SER A 229 2.12 3.82 -9.34
C SER A 229 0.62 4.14 -9.33
N VAL A 230 0.31 5.36 -8.93
CA VAL A 230 -1.03 5.95 -8.94
C VAL A 230 -1.10 7.24 -9.75
N SER A 231 -0.19 7.45 -10.68
CA SER A 231 -0.06 8.67 -11.51
C SER A 231 -1.37 9.12 -12.16
N GLN A 232 -2.26 8.18 -12.50
CA GLN A 232 -3.59 8.47 -13.05
C GLN A 232 -4.49 9.32 -12.13
N TYR A 233 -4.15 9.45 -10.84
CA TYR A 233 -4.91 10.24 -9.86
C TYR A 233 -4.28 11.60 -9.56
N ASN A 234 -3.12 11.96 -10.14
CA ASN A 234 -2.37 13.19 -9.84
C ASN A 234 -3.06 14.47 -10.33
N LYS A 235 -3.99 14.39 -11.27
CA LYS A 235 -4.57 15.54 -12.03
C LYS A 235 -5.08 16.70 -11.17
N HIS A 236 -5.41 16.47 -9.91
CA HIS A 236 -6.00 17.49 -9.03
C HIS A 236 -5.28 17.60 -7.67
N LEU A 237 -4.02 17.11 -7.61
CA LEU A 237 -3.27 17.16 -6.37
C LEU A 237 -2.86 18.58 -6.02
N PRO A 238 -3.22 19.10 -4.84
CA PRO A 238 -2.85 20.45 -4.42
C PRO A 238 -1.38 20.49 -3.97
N HIS A 239 -0.45 20.78 -4.88
CA HIS A 239 1.01 20.77 -4.62
C HIS A 239 1.43 21.63 -3.42
N ARG A 240 0.77 22.79 -3.21
CA ARG A 240 1.08 23.65 -2.03
C ARG A 240 0.68 22.98 -0.72
N ALA A 241 -0.48 22.31 -0.68
CA ALA A 241 -0.90 21.55 0.48
C ALA A 241 0.04 20.37 0.73
N LEU A 242 0.45 19.68 -0.33
CA LEU A 242 1.40 18.57 -0.25
C LEU A 242 2.75 19.01 0.35
N ARG A 243 3.27 20.17 -0.07
CA ARG A 243 4.48 20.78 0.52
C ARG A 243 4.36 21.05 2.03
N THR A 244 3.18 21.44 2.48
CA THR A 244 2.92 21.70 3.92
C THR A 244 2.72 20.40 4.69
N PHE A 245 2.17 19.38 4.02
CA PHE A 245 1.85 18.08 4.62
C PHE A 245 3.08 17.20 4.81
N ILE A 246 4.01 17.21 3.85
CA ILE A 246 5.22 16.39 3.89
C ILE A 246 6.39 17.23 4.40
N SER A 247 7.20 16.64 5.29
CA SER A 247 8.44 17.29 5.74
C SER A 247 9.38 17.55 4.55
N PRO A 248 9.98 18.77 4.46
CA PRO A 248 10.95 19.08 3.41
C PRO A 248 12.24 18.23 3.50
N LYS A 249 12.46 17.52 4.61
CA LYS A 249 13.56 16.55 4.76
C LYS A 249 13.29 15.26 3.98
N LEU A 250 12.03 14.93 3.74
CA LEU A 250 11.63 13.75 2.97
C LEU A 250 11.47 14.08 1.48
N LEU A 251 10.83 15.20 1.16
CA LEU A 251 10.53 15.59 -0.22
C LEU A 251 10.74 17.08 -0.42
N SER A 252 11.56 17.45 -1.40
CA SER A 252 11.82 18.85 -1.73
C SER A 252 10.67 19.47 -2.53
N TRP A 253 10.57 20.80 -2.50
CA TRP A 253 9.62 21.53 -3.32
C TRP A 253 9.82 21.34 -4.83
N GLU A 254 11.06 21.16 -5.24
CA GLU A 254 11.40 20.91 -6.65
C GLU A 254 10.88 19.55 -7.12
N GLU A 255 11.01 18.51 -6.29
CA GLU A 255 10.46 17.18 -6.58
C GLU A 255 8.94 17.23 -6.67
N ILE A 256 8.26 17.94 -5.77
CA ILE A 256 6.80 18.13 -5.81
C ILE A 256 6.37 18.81 -7.10
N ARG A 257 7.05 19.90 -7.49
CA ARG A 257 6.72 20.63 -8.74
C ARG A 257 6.93 19.79 -10.00
N LYS A 258 7.89 18.88 -9.98
CA LYS A 258 8.19 17.95 -11.07
C LYS A 258 7.38 16.65 -10.98
N GLU A 259 6.43 16.59 -10.04
CA GLU A 259 5.62 15.40 -9.74
C GLU A 259 6.43 14.11 -9.53
N LYS A 260 7.65 14.25 -9.00
CA LYS A 260 8.50 13.12 -8.67
C LYS A 260 8.17 12.59 -7.28
N ASN A 261 8.15 11.28 -7.14
CA ASN A 261 7.99 10.59 -5.86
C ASN A 261 6.69 10.91 -5.10
N ILE A 262 5.63 11.30 -5.80
CA ILE A 262 4.34 11.64 -5.20
C ILE A 262 3.26 10.57 -5.43
N ASP A 263 3.53 9.56 -6.25
CA ASP A 263 2.56 8.56 -6.72
C ASP A 263 3.07 7.11 -6.66
N ASN A 264 4.28 6.90 -6.13
CA ASN A 264 4.96 5.61 -6.06
C ASN A 264 5.04 5.07 -4.61
N ILE A 265 5.86 4.04 -4.38
CA ILE A 265 6.07 3.46 -3.04
C ILE A 265 6.68 4.49 -2.06
N TYR A 266 7.53 5.39 -2.55
CA TYR A 266 8.07 6.45 -1.69
C TYR A 266 6.97 7.42 -1.21
N ALA A 267 6.02 7.75 -2.07
CA ALA A 267 4.83 8.52 -1.69
C ALA A 267 4.04 7.81 -0.58
N TYR A 268 3.85 6.49 -0.69
CA TYR A 268 3.21 5.71 0.38
C TYR A 268 3.94 5.88 1.73
N ILE A 269 5.27 5.77 1.74
CA ILE A 269 6.08 5.93 2.96
C ILE A 269 5.90 7.33 3.54
N MET A 270 6.06 8.39 2.73
CA MET A 270 5.95 9.77 3.17
C MET A 270 4.55 10.10 3.70
N PHE A 271 3.51 9.65 3.01
CA PHE A 271 2.11 9.87 3.42
C PHE A 271 1.80 9.15 4.72
N SER A 272 2.31 7.93 4.87
CA SER A 272 2.16 7.16 6.11
C SER A 272 2.83 7.89 7.29
N LEU A 273 4.07 8.34 7.12
CA LEU A 273 4.80 9.12 8.13
C LEU A 273 4.12 10.45 8.46
N SER A 274 3.44 11.07 7.50
CA SER A 274 2.74 12.35 7.71
C SER A 274 1.38 12.16 8.39
N LEU A 275 0.65 11.06 8.10
CA LEU A 275 -0.65 10.79 8.72
C LEU A 275 -0.56 10.19 10.12
N ILE A 276 0.48 9.42 10.45
CA ILE A 276 0.63 8.83 11.79
C ILE A 276 0.87 9.98 12.78
N PRO A 277 -0.04 10.22 13.75
CA PRO A 277 0.12 11.35 14.69
C PRO A 277 1.12 11.04 15.81
N ASP A 278 1.21 9.77 16.23
CA ASP A 278 2.02 9.32 17.35
C ASP A 278 3.50 9.25 16.99
N SER A 279 4.34 9.97 17.77
CA SER A 279 5.77 10.05 17.53
C SER A 279 6.49 8.73 17.77
N ALA A 280 6.06 7.92 18.73
CA ALA A 280 6.70 6.63 19.01
C ALA A 280 6.45 5.64 17.86
N VAL A 281 5.21 5.56 17.36
CA VAL A 281 4.87 4.75 16.18
C VAL A 281 5.63 5.23 14.95
N LYS A 282 5.74 6.54 14.77
CA LYS A 282 6.48 7.15 13.66
C LYS A 282 7.97 6.83 13.72
N LEU A 283 8.58 6.94 14.91
CA LEU A 283 9.99 6.60 15.13
C LEU A 283 10.24 5.10 14.91
N PHE A 284 9.33 4.26 15.38
CA PHE A 284 9.41 2.81 15.14
C PHE A 284 9.38 2.51 13.64
N PHE A 285 8.48 3.12 12.89
CA PHE A 285 8.40 2.95 11.43
C PHE A 285 9.69 3.41 10.73
N LEU A 286 10.19 4.58 11.10
CA LEU A 286 11.44 5.10 10.56
C LEU A 286 12.62 4.17 10.83
N GLN A 287 12.71 3.64 12.05
CA GLN A 287 13.79 2.72 12.42
C GLN A 287 13.71 1.42 11.59
N GLN A 288 12.52 0.82 11.47
CA GLN A 288 12.31 -0.38 10.65
C GLN A 288 12.74 -0.17 9.20
N LEU A 289 12.38 0.98 8.60
CA LEU A 289 12.76 1.32 7.23
C LEU A 289 14.27 1.51 7.07
N ILE A 290 14.89 2.27 7.99
CA ILE A 290 16.33 2.53 7.97
C ILE A 290 17.08 1.21 8.10
N ASP A 291 16.74 0.40 9.09
CA ASP A 291 17.41 -0.88 9.34
C ASP A 291 17.28 -1.81 8.14
N TYR A 292 16.09 -1.88 7.54
CA TYR A 292 15.87 -2.72 6.37
C TYR A 292 16.71 -2.26 5.17
N LEU A 293 16.75 -0.98 4.88
CA LEU A 293 17.48 -0.44 3.73
C LEU A 293 19.00 -0.39 3.97
N THR A 294 19.46 -0.38 5.22
CA THR A 294 20.89 -0.41 5.57
C THR A 294 21.40 -1.82 5.85
N ALA A 295 20.50 -2.77 6.18
CA ALA A 295 20.90 -4.13 6.48
C ALA A 295 21.54 -4.78 5.25
N ASN A 296 22.83 -5.07 5.33
CA ASN A 296 23.51 -6.00 4.44
C ASN A 296 23.11 -7.46 4.75
N SER A 297 21.93 -7.67 5.32
CA SER A 297 21.53 -8.90 6.01
C SER A 297 21.28 -10.09 5.08
N LEU A 298 21.26 -9.90 3.78
CA LEU A 298 21.27 -10.99 2.80
C LEU A 298 22.64 -11.09 2.16
N ARG A 299 23.72 -11.02 2.96
CA ARG A 299 25.01 -11.52 2.55
C ARG A 299 24.94 -13.04 2.54
N TYR A 300 24.55 -13.59 1.42
CA TYR A 300 25.08 -14.89 1.10
C TYR A 300 26.55 -14.70 0.83
N THR A 301 27.34 -15.33 1.70
CA THR A 301 28.79 -15.41 1.64
C THR A 301 29.23 -15.84 0.23
N GLU A 302 30.26 -15.19 -0.25
CA GLU A 302 31.05 -15.57 -1.42
C GLU A 302 30.61 -15.06 -2.78
N SER A 303 30.20 -13.85 -2.98
CA SER A 303 30.35 -13.27 -4.31
C SER A 303 30.11 -11.77 -4.39
N SER A 304 30.65 -11.21 -5.42
CA SER A 304 30.37 -9.96 -6.12
C SER A 304 28.88 -9.59 -6.32
N ALA A 305 27.95 -10.16 -5.53
CA ALA A 305 26.53 -9.85 -5.63
C ALA A 305 26.32 -8.35 -5.38
N PRO A 306 25.62 -7.64 -6.25
CA PRO A 306 25.32 -6.23 -6.05
C PRO A 306 24.60 -6.06 -4.71
N ASN A 307 24.89 -4.95 -4.01
CA ASN A 307 24.18 -4.60 -2.78
C ASN A 307 22.67 -4.57 -3.08
N LEU A 308 21.94 -5.56 -2.58
CA LEU A 308 20.51 -5.76 -2.88
C LEU A 308 19.69 -4.53 -2.51
N ALA A 309 20.03 -3.84 -1.42
CA ALA A 309 19.35 -2.61 -1.03
C ALA A 309 19.52 -1.50 -2.06
N ASN A 310 20.73 -1.31 -2.60
CA ASN A 310 20.98 -0.31 -3.64
C ASN A 310 20.25 -0.65 -4.95
N LEU A 311 20.26 -1.92 -5.33
CA LEU A 311 19.52 -2.39 -6.50
C LEU A 311 18.00 -2.17 -6.31
N TYR A 312 17.50 -2.42 -5.12
CA TYR A 312 16.10 -2.25 -4.77
C TYR A 312 15.69 -0.76 -4.75
N ILE A 313 16.51 0.11 -4.17
CA ILE A 313 16.34 1.58 -4.19
C ILE A 313 16.22 2.07 -5.64
N LYS A 314 17.12 1.60 -6.51
CA LYS A 314 17.08 1.93 -7.94
C LYS A 314 15.81 1.42 -8.62
N LYS A 315 15.42 0.18 -8.33
CA LYS A 315 14.21 -0.44 -8.92
C LYS A 315 12.93 0.29 -8.57
N LEU A 316 12.80 0.73 -7.31
CA LEU A 316 11.63 1.46 -6.85
C LEU A 316 11.66 2.96 -7.21
N ASN A 317 12.68 3.42 -7.93
CA ASN A 317 12.90 4.84 -8.21
C ASN A 317 12.89 5.71 -6.94
N PHE A 318 13.42 5.17 -5.84
CA PHE A 318 13.58 5.95 -4.63
C PHE A 318 14.67 7.02 -4.82
N PRO A 319 14.61 8.13 -4.05
CA PRO A 319 15.75 9.04 -3.99
C PRO A 319 17.03 8.27 -3.60
N PRO A 320 18.16 8.48 -4.30
CA PRO A 320 19.40 7.77 -3.96
C PRO A 320 19.86 7.99 -2.51
N ASP A 321 19.49 9.13 -1.94
CA ASP A 321 19.78 9.55 -0.56
C ASP A 321 18.65 9.20 0.43
N ILE A 322 17.76 8.24 0.10
CA ILE A 322 16.58 7.91 0.92
C ILE A 322 16.95 7.62 2.38
N VAL A 323 18.00 6.85 2.63
CA VAL A 323 18.42 6.51 4.00
C VAL A 323 18.77 7.76 4.80
N SER A 324 19.55 8.66 4.21
CA SER A 324 19.91 9.94 4.83
C SER A 324 18.68 10.82 5.08
N ARG A 325 17.73 10.86 4.15
CA ARG A 325 16.44 11.57 4.33
C ARG A 325 15.64 11.04 5.51
N LEU A 326 15.51 9.71 5.60
CA LEU A 326 14.80 9.07 6.72
C LEU A 326 15.50 9.33 8.06
N GLN A 327 16.83 9.23 8.12
CA GLN A 327 17.63 9.54 9.32
C GLN A 327 17.47 11.00 9.76
N ASN A 328 17.58 11.95 8.82
CA ASN A 328 17.39 13.38 9.09
C ASN A 328 15.97 13.70 9.57
N TYR A 329 14.98 13.02 9.01
CA TYR A 329 13.60 13.17 9.46
C TYR A 329 13.40 12.56 10.85
N ARG A 330 13.92 11.35 11.12
CA ARG A 330 13.89 10.71 12.43
C ARG A 330 14.46 11.62 13.52
N ASN A 331 15.63 12.22 13.27
CA ASN A 331 16.28 13.13 14.21
C ASN A 331 15.45 14.41 14.49
N SER A 332 14.50 14.77 13.64
CA SER A 332 13.58 15.90 13.88
C SER A 332 12.30 15.50 14.59
N VAL A 333 11.91 14.23 14.55
CA VAL A 333 10.75 13.69 15.30
C VAL A 333 11.13 13.37 16.74
N SER A 334 12.40 13.03 17.00
CA SER A 334 12.93 12.72 18.34
C SER A 334 13.16 13.94 19.24
N LYS A 335 13.05 15.16 18.68
CA LYS A 335 13.17 16.44 19.41
C LYS A 335 11.82 16.95 19.86
#